data_fead7345d3c6def40c65b4c008737e04
#
_entry.id   fead7345d3c6def40c65b4c008737e04
#
_cell.length_a   1.000
_cell.length_b   1.000
_cell.length_c   1.000
_cell.angle_alpha   90.00
_cell.angle_beta   90.00
_cell.angle_gamma   90.00
#
_symmetry.space_group_name_H-M   'P 1'
#
loop_
_entity.id
_entity.type
_entity.pdbx_description
1 polymer ?
#
loop_
_entity_poly.entity_id
_entity_poly.type
_entity_poly.pdbx_seq_one_letter_code
_entity_poly.pdbx_strand_id
1 'polypeptide(L)'
;MSWHSCALALSMISHATAFAPSRPRVIRPATRRWSEDGGFLEAASADIRRPKPSASAEDVVTAQMNALQAGDAMRAFKFASPANKAVTGPWRRFKAMIEQNPEYRPMLACSRWEFVGMLGDDERKAARVRVFPAGGSSAPFAVQTPVIEYTFSLSKQPVVTDAGDEGYAVSGCWCTDSVVAS
;
A
#
# COMPACT_ATOMS: atom_id res chain seq x y z
N MET A 1 25.01 -0.40 -20.09
CA MET A 1 23.71 -1.14 -20.22
C MET A 1 22.62 -0.20 -19.75
N SER A 2 21.82 0.27 -20.69
CA SER A 2 20.92 1.41 -20.53
C SER A 2 19.61 1.00 -19.87
N TRP A 3 19.23 1.66 -18.77
CA TRP A 3 18.06 1.42 -17.92
C TRP A 3 16.78 2.06 -18.45
N HIS A 4 16.73 2.46 -19.71
CA HIS A 4 15.67 3.30 -20.27
C HIS A 4 14.41 2.55 -20.77
N SER A 5 14.34 1.22 -20.63
CA SER A 5 13.21 0.45 -21.20
C SER A 5 12.10 0.04 -20.24
N CYS A 6 12.15 0.38 -18.96
CA CYS A 6 11.09 -0.01 -18.01
C CYS A 6 10.02 1.07 -17.78
N ALA A 7 10.18 2.25 -18.39
CA ALA A 7 9.27 3.38 -18.22
C ALA A 7 8.04 3.36 -19.14
N LEU A 8 7.92 2.38 -20.05
CA LEU A 8 6.89 2.38 -21.10
C LEU A 8 5.60 1.62 -20.77
N ALA A 9 5.46 1.04 -19.59
CA ALA A 9 4.20 0.41 -19.19
C ALA A 9 3.30 1.33 -18.35
N LEU A 10 3.68 2.58 -18.12
CA LEU A 10 2.93 3.56 -17.32
C LEU A 10 2.32 4.68 -18.14
N SER A 11 2.03 4.47 -19.41
CA SER A 11 1.44 5.52 -20.25
C SER A 11 -0.07 5.37 -20.35
N MET A 12 -0.73 6.43 -19.95
CA MET A 12 -2.03 6.92 -20.38
C MET A 12 -3.30 6.29 -19.81
N ILE A 13 -3.68 6.73 -18.62
CA ILE A 13 -5.07 7.17 -18.41
C ILE A 13 -5.01 8.48 -17.60
N SER A 14 -4.86 9.60 -18.29
CA SER A 14 -5.17 10.92 -17.74
C SER A 14 -6.68 11.09 -17.72
N HIS A 15 -7.33 10.72 -16.61
CA HIS A 15 -8.63 11.26 -16.27
C HIS A 15 -8.46 12.07 -15.00
N ALA A 16 -8.29 13.38 -15.19
CA ALA A 16 -8.37 14.34 -14.09
C ALA A 16 -9.81 14.38 -13.58
N THR A 17 -10.12 13.52 -12.63
CA THR A 17 -11.33 13.65 -11.83
C THR A 17 -10.98 14.53 -10.65
N ALA A 18 -11.60 15.69 -10.56
CA ALA A 18 -11.44 16.63 -9.46
C ALA A 18 -11.73 15.94 -8.12
N PHE A 19 -10.68 15.73 -7.34
CA PHE A 19 -10.76 15.16 -6.00
C PHE A 19 -11.18 16.26 -5.03
N ALA A 20 -12.41 16.21 -4.53
CA ALA A 20 -12.81 17.06 -3.43
C ALA A 20 -11.99 16.69 -2.17
N PRO A 21 -11.43 17.68 -1.44
CA PRO A 21 -10.61 17.37 -0.27
C PRO A 21 -11.51 16.86 0.87
N SER A 22 -11.60 15.53 0.99
CA SER A 22 -12.11 14.91 2.20
C SER A 22 -11.08 15.09 3.31
N ARG A 23 -11.54 15.46 4.52
CA ARG A 23 -10.66 15.63 5.68
C ARG A 23 -9.84 14.36 5.93
N PRO A 24 -8.53 14.45 6.15
CA PRO A 24 -7.69 13.29 6.38
C PRO A 24 -8.19 12.53 7.62
N ARG A 25 -8.53 11.27 7.41
CA ARG A 25 -8.82 10.34 8.51
C ARG A 25 -7.48 9.94 9.10
N VAL A 26 -7.10 10.58 10.20
CA VAL A 26 -5.95 10.16 11.00
C VAL A 26 -6.30 8.78 11.54
N ILE A 27 -5.64 7.75 11.02
CA ILE A 27 -5.69 6.43 11.65
C ILE A 27 -4.84 6.56 12.91
N ARG A 28 -5.51 6.85 14.02
CA ARG A 28 -4.89 6.73 15.32
C ARG A 28 -4.56 5.24 15.52
N PRO A 29 -3.40 4.90 16.11
CA PRO A 29 -3.18 3.54 16.59
C PRO A 29 -4.40 3.18 17.43
N ALA A 30 -4.95 1.98 17.25
CA ALA A 30 -6.22 1.52 17.78
C ALA A 30 -6.48 2.10 19.19
N THR A 31 -7.24 3.18 19.25
CA THR A 31 -7.70 3.71 20.52
C THR A 31 -8.74 2.73 21.03
N ARG A 32 -8.45 2.09 22.17
CA ARG A 32 -9.36 1.24 22.90
C ARG A 32 -10.70 1.96 23.05
N ARG A 33 -11.70 1.50 22.34
CA ARG A 33 -13.06 1.94 22.49
C ARG A 33 -13.69 1.05 23.55
N TRP A 34 -14.14 1.63 24.65
CA TRP A 34 -14.96 0.93 25.62
C TRP A 34 -16.36 0.77 25.03
N SER A 35 -16.90 -0.45 25.03
CA SER A 35 -18.32 -0.66 24.82
C SER A 35 -19.03 -0.47 26.16
N GLU A 36 -20.25 0.02 26.15
CA GLU A 36 -21.05 0.22 27.35
C GLU A 36 -21.32 -1.08 28.13
N ASP A 37 -21.10 -2.23 27.48
CA ASP A 37 -21.23 -3.57 28.08
C ASP A 37 -19.95 -4.11 28.73
N GLY A 38 -18.91 -3.29 28.93
CA GLY A 38 -17.68 -3.68 29.63
C GLY A 38 -16.78 -4.65 28.86
N GLY A 39 -17.07 -4.96 27.61
CA GLY A 39 -16.26 -5.80 26.73
C GLY A 39 -15.24 -4.97 25.94
N PHE A 40 -13.98 -5.44 25.93
CA PHE A 40 -12.97 -4.90 25.02
C PHE A 40 -13.32 -5.33 23.59
N LEU A 41 -13.94 -4.41 22.83
CA LEU A 41 -13.92 -4.53 21.37
C LEU A 41 -12.54 -4.04 20.92
N GLU A 42 -11.59 -4.95 20.91
CA GLU A 42 -10.40 -4.79 20.09
C GLU A 42 -10.91 -4.77 18.66
N ALA A 43 -11.08 -3.56 18.10
CA ALA A 43 -11.13 -3.41 16.67
C ALA A 43 -9.75 -3.86 16.18
N ALA A 44 -9.62 -5.17 16.06
CA ALA A 44 -8.52 -5.79 15.39
C ALA A 44 -8.57 -5.23 13.98
N SER A 45 -7.80 -4.16 13.75
CA SER A 45 -7.18 -3.94 12.45
C SER A 45 -6.48 -5.27 12.18
N ALA A 46 -7.19 -6.16 11.48
CA ALA A 46 -6.77 -7.53 11.32
C ALA A 46 -5.39 -7.45 10.68
N ASP A 47 -4.36 -7.83 11.45
CA ASP A 47 -3.00 -7.92 10.94
C ASP A 47 -2.96 -9.06 9.92
N ILE A 48 -3.59 -8.79 8.75
CA ILE A 48 -3.65 -9.76 7.69
C ILE A 48 -2.24 -9.93 7.13
N ARG A 49 -1.78 -11.16 7.06
CA ARG A 49 -0.44 -11.50 6.58
C ARG A 49 -0.40 -11.82 5.09
N ARG A 50 -1.56 -11.95 4.46
CA ARG A 50 -1.77 -12.24 3.03
C ARG A 50 -3.17 -11.80 2.61
N PRO A 51 -3.44 -11.60 1.32
CA PRO A 51 -4.79 -11.34 0.82
C PRO A 51 -5.78 -12.42 1.27
N LYS A 52 -7.00 -11.99 1.61
CA LYS A 52 -8.12 -12.87 1.98
C LYS A 52 -9.38 -12.34 1.30
N PRO A 53 -10.32 -13.20 0.87
CA PRO A 53 -11.59 -12.76 0.27
C PRO A 53 -12.43 -11.87 1.20
N SER A 54 -12.30 -12.06 2.52
CA SER A 54 -13.01 -11.27 3.54
C SER A 54 -12.35 -9.93 3.86
N ALA A 55 -11.12 -9.69 3.38
CA ALA A 55 -10.42 -8.43 3.60
C ALA A 55 -10.92 -7.36 2.63
N SER A 56 -11.17 -6.17 3.14
CA SER A 56 -11.47 -5.01 2.31
C SER A 56 -10.22 -4.50 1.58
N ALA A 57 -10.41 -3.66 0.56
CA ALA A 57 -9.30 -3.00 -0.10
C ALA A 57 -8.49 -2.10 0.86
N GLU A 58 -9.16 -1.48 1.84
CA GLU A 58 -8.51 -0.68 2.89
C GLU A 58 -7.63 -1.55 3.80
N ASP A 59 -8.10 -2.75 4.18
CA ASP A 59 -7.31 -3.70 4.97
C ASP A 59 -6.05 -4.14 4.23
N VAL A 60 -6.14 -4.34 2.91
CA VAL A 60 -5.00 -4.72 2.06
C VAL A 60 -3.97 -3.61 2.03
N VAL A 61 -4.37 -2.36 1.78
CA VAL A 61 -3.44 -1.21 1.77
C VAL A 61 -2.82 -1.02 3.16
N THR A 62 -3.63 -1.11 4.21
CA THR A 62 -3.18 -1.00 5.59
C THR A 62 -2.13 -2.05 5.94
N ALA A 63 -2.40 -3.31 5.61
CA ALA A 63 -1.46 -4.41 5.87
C ALA A 63 -0.17 -4.26 5.06
N GLN A 64 -0.29 -3.82 3.80
CA GLN A 64 0.86 -3.59 2.93
C GLN A 64 1.73 -2.44 3.44
N MET A 65 1.11 -1.32 3.83
CA MET A 65 1.84 -0.17 4.38
C MET A 65 2.48 -0.48 5.74
N ASN A 66 1.80 -1.20 6.62
CA ASN A 66 2.38 -1.65 7.88
C ASN A 66 3.60 -2.57 7.65
N ALA A 67 3.55 -3.44 6.63
CA ALA A 67 4.69 -4.28 6.27
C ALA A 67 5.87 -3.44 5.73
N LEU A 68 5.60 -2.46 4.86
CA LEU A 68 6.64 -1.55 4.34
C LEU A 68 7.24 -0.69 5.45
N GLN A 69 6.42 -0.17 6.36
CA GLN A 69 6.90 0.59 7.52
C GLN A 69 7.80 -0.26 8.43
N ALA A 70 7.48 -1.54 8.60
CA ALA A 70 8.32 -2.48 9.34
C ALA A 70 9.57 -2.95 8.57
N GLY A 71 9.77 -2.50 7.31
CA GLY A 71 10.85 -2.96 6.44
C GLY A 71 10.65 -4.37 5.87
N ASP A 72 9.47 -4.96 6.08
CA ASP A 72 9.13 -6.31 5.60
C ASP A 72 8.59 -6.28 4.16
N ALA A 73 9.49 -6.08 3.21
CA ALA A 73 9.16 -6.05 1.78
C ALA A 73 8.61 -7.39 1.28
N MET A 74 9.02 -8.52 1.88
CA MET A 74 8.50 -9.83 1.52
C MET A 74 7.01 -9.94 1.85
N ARG A 75 6.61 -9.48 3.04
CA ARG A 75 5.20 -9.45 3.44
C ARG A 75 4.41 -8.47 2.58
N ALA A 76 4.95 -7.27 2.32
CA ALA A 76 4.30 -6.28 1.45
C ALA A 76 4.06 -6.82 0.04
N PHE A 77 5.01 -7.57 -0.51
CA PHE A 77 4.92 -8.19 -1.83
C PHE A 77 3.78 -9.21 -1.94
N LYS A 78 3.37 -9.85 -0.85
CA LYS A 78 2.25 -10.81 -0.87
C LYS A 78 0.94 -10.17 -1.32
N PHE A 79 0.76 -8.88 -1.07
CA PHE A 79 -0.44 -8.14 -1.43
C PHE A 79 -0.46 -7.64 -2.89
N ALA A 80 0.65 -7.78 -3.62
CA ALA A 80 0.69 -7.46 -5.04
C ALA A 80 -0.15 -8.48 -5.84
N SER A 81 -0.84 -7.98 -6.89
CA SER A 81 -1.59 -8.85 -7.81
C SER A 81 -0.66 -9.75 -8.62
N PRO A 82 -1.17 -10.86 -9.16
CA PRO A 82 -0.38 -11.72 -10.05
C PRO A 82 0.25 -10.97 -11.21
N ALA A 83 -0.48 -10.04 -11.82
CA ALA A 83 0.04 -9.21 -12.90
C ALA A 83 1.19 -8.31 -12.44
N ASN A 84 1.06 -7.67 -11.26
CA ASN A 84 2.13 -6.87 -10.69
C ASN A 84 3.35 -7.74 -10.34
N LYS A 85 3.15 -8.92 -9.75
CA LYS A 85 4.23 -9.88 -9.45
C LYS A 85 4.97 -10.33 -10.70
N ALA A 86 4.25 -10.58 -11.80
CA ALA A 86 4.87 -10.96 -13.07
C ALA A 86 5.81 -9.88 -13.63
N VAL A 87 5.45 -8.61 -13.45
CA VAL A 87 6.26 -7.47 -13.91
C VAL A 87 7.43 -7.19 -12.95
N THR A 88 7.16 -7.15 -11.65
CA THR A 88 8.16 -6.79 -10.63
C THR A 88 9.13 -7.92 -10.33
N GLY A 89 8.76 -9.16 -10.63
CA GLY A 89 9.57 -10.35 -10.35
C GLY A 89 9.51 -10.78 -8.89
N PRO A 90 10.44 -11.61 -8.41
CA PRO A 90 10.41 -12.13 -7.06
C PRO A 90 10.57 -11.01 -6.02
N TRP A 91 10.12 -11.24 -4.79
CA TRP A 91 10.11 -10.25 -3.71
C TRP A 91 11.48 -9.57 -3.45
N ARG A 92 12.60 -10.29 -3.69
CA ARG A 92 13.95 -9.71 -3.56
C ARG A 92 14.18 -8.60 -4.59
N ARG A 93 13.73 -8.80 -5.83
CA ARG A 93 13.78 -7.78 -6.88
C ARG A 93 12.86 -6.62 -6.57
N PHE A 94 11.64 -6.89 -6.12
CA PHE A 94 10.72 -5.87 -5.63
C PHE A 94 11.32 -5.02 -4.53
N LYS A 95 11.97 -5.65 -3.52
CA LYS A 95 12.68 -4.93 -2.46
C LYS A 95 13.78 -4.02 -3.03
N ALA A 96 14.63 -4.57 -3.90
CA ALA A 96 15.70 -3.81 -4.53
C ALA A 96 15.17 -2.63 -5.36
N MET A 97 14.05 -2.81 -6.06
CA MET A 97 13.41 -1.73 -6.83
C MET A 97 12.97 -0.58 -5.93
N ILE A 98 12.37 -0.87 -4.77
CA ILE A 98 11.96 0.17 -3.82
C ILE A 98 13.20 0.84 -3.20
N GLU A 99 14.20 0.09 -2.79
CA GLU A 99 15.41 0.62 -2.15
C GLU A 99 16.22 1.54 -3.06
N GLN A 100 16.27 1.20 -4.35
CA GLN A 100 17.08 1.91 -5.35
C GLN A 100 16.35 3.09 -5.98
N ASN A 101 15.02 3.13 -5.90
CA ASN A 101 14.26 4.24 -6.46
C ASN A 101 13.97 5.30 -5.39
N PRO A 102 14.51 6.53 -5.55
CA PRO A 102 14.31 7.63 -4.59
C PRO A 102 12.85 7.96 -4.33
N GLU A 103 11.96 7.76 -5.31
CA GLU A 103 10.53 8.03 -5.17
C GLU A 103 9.82 7.01 -4.27
N TYR A 104 10.24 5.74 -4.25
CA TYR A 104 9.57 4.68 -3.49
C TYR A 104 10.30 4.32 -2.19
N ARG A 105 11.59 4.62 -2.10
CA ARG A 105 12.39 4.37 -0.90
C ARG A 105 11.77 4.92 0.39
N PRO A 106 11.11 6.11 0.39
CA PRO A 106 10.48 6.66 1.59
C PRO A 106 9.37 5.79 2.18
N MET A 107 8.77 4.87 1.43
CA MET A 107 7.78 3.93 1.97
C MET A 107 8.40 2.89 2.90
N LEU A 108 9.69 2.53 2.68
CA LEU A 108 10.38 1.56 3.53
C LEU A 108 10.82 2.21 4.83
N ALA A 109 10.43 1.59 5.94
CA ALA A 109 10.78 2.06 7.28
C ALA A 109 10.40 3.53 7.53
N CYS A 110 9.30 4.01 6.95
CA CYS A 110 8.78 5.35 7.19
C CYS A 110 8.45 5.54 8.68
N SER A 111 8.51 6.79 9.16
CA SER A 111 8.19 7.10 10.56
C SER A 111 6.71 6.87 10.85
N ARG A 112 5.86 7.25 9.92
CA ARG A 112 4.41 7.00 9.94
C ARG A 112 3.82 7.11 8.54
N TRP A 113 2.60 6.66 8.39
CA TRP A 113 1.80 6.87 7.20
C TRP A 113 0.34 7.13 7.58
N GLU A 114 -0.42 7.71 6.67
CA GLU A 114 -1.82 8.06 6.87
C GLU A 114 -2.62 7.64 5.64
N PHE A 115 -3.77 7.02 5.89
CA PHE A 115 -4.74 6.75 4.84
C PHE A 115 -5.54 8.03 4.56
N VAL A 116 -5.48 8.53 3.32
CA VAL A 116 -6.14 9.78 2.93
C VAL A 116 -7.56 9.55 2.45
N GLY A 117 -7.76 8.51 1.66
CA GLY A 117 -9.07 8.15 1.14
C GLY A 117 -9.01 7.09 0.06
N MET A 118 -10.18 6.62 -0.37
CA MET A 118 -10.33 5.61 -1.41
C MET A 118 -11.49 5.97 -2.32
N LEU A 119 -11.33 5.74 -3.61
CA LEU A 119 -12.34 5.89 -4.65
C LEU A 119 -12.41 4.61 -5.48
N GLY A 120 -13.53 4.38 -6.12
CA GLY A 120 -13.72 3.25 -7.02
C GLY A 120 -14.99 2.47 -6.73
N ASP A 121 -15.12 1.34 -7.39
CA ASP A 121 -16.28 0.45 -7.34
C ASP A 121 -15.94 -0.88 -6.60
N ASP A 122 -16.77 -1.91 -6.81
CA ASP A 122 -16.61 -3.21 -6.17
C ASP A 122 -15.53 -4.10 -6.82
N GLU A 123 -14.98 -3.68 -7.95
CA GLU A 123 -13.94 -4.43 -8.69
C GLU A 123 -12.59 -3.73 -8.72
N ARG A 124 -12.60 -2.39 -8.73
CA ARG A 124 -11.38 -1.57 -8.81
C ARG A 124 -11.43 -0.40 -7.87
N LYS A 125 -10.36 -0.17 -7.16
CA LYS A 125 -10.21 0.94 -6.22
C LYS A 125 -8.87 1.62 -6.36
N ALA A 126 -8.86 2.93 -6.08
CA ALA A 126 -7.65 3.72 -5.93
C ALA A 126 -7.62 4.27 -4.51
N ALA A 127 -6.59 3.91 -3.76
CA ALA A 127 -6.38 4.39 -2.40
C ALA A 127 -5.23 5.39 -2.37
N ARG A 128 -5.43 6.52 -1.74
CA ARG A 128 -4.38 7.51 -1.51
C ARG A 128 -3.83 7.38 -0.11
N VAL A 129 -2.50 7.34 -0.02
CA VAL A 129 -1.74 7.21 1.22
C VAL A 129 -0.70 8.31 1.29
N ARG A 130 -0.56 8.92 2.45
CA ARG A 130 0.47 9.91 2.76
C ARG A 130 1.54 9.27 3.62
N VAL A 131 2.80 9.42 3.21
CA VAL A 131 3.95 8.83 3.89
C VAL A 131 4.84 9.93 4.45
N PHE A 132 5.26 9.75 5.69
CA PHE A 132 6.21 10.59 6.40
C PHE A 132 7.52 9.81 6.52
N PRO A 133 8.54 10.17 5.72
CA PRO A 133 9.82 9.44 5.73
C PRO A 133 10.47 9.43 7.11
N ALA A 134 11.23 8.39 7.41
CA ALA A 134 12.10 8.38 8.57
C ALA A 134 13.30 9.32 8.33
N GLY A 135 13.76 9.99 9.37
CA GLY A 135 14.97 10.82 9.30
C GLY A 135 14.76 12.33 9.26
N GLY A 136 13.55 12.81 9.51
CA GLY A 136 13.36 14.22 9.86
C GLY A 136 14.11 14.52 11.15
N SER A 137 15.21 15.27 11.06
CA SER A 137 15.97 15.69 12.24
C SER A 137 15.06 16.53 13.16
N SER A 138 15.06 16.21 14.43
CA SER A 138 14.39 17.03 15.47
C SER A 138 15.11 18.34 15.78
N ALA A 139 16.11 18.71 14.98
CA ALA A 139 16.79 19.98 15.14
C ALA A 139 15.85 21.15 14.78
N PRO A 140 15.89 22.27 15.54
CA PRO A 140 14.95 23.38 15.37
C PRO A 140 15.04 24.09 13.99
N PHE A 141 16.06 23.79 13.20
CA PHE A 141 16.27 24.30 11.83
C PHE A 141 16.37 23.19 10.78
N ALA A 142 15.92 21.98 11.10
CA ALA A 142 15.96 20.88 10.15
C ALA A 142 15.01 21.13 9.00
N VAL A 143 15.48 20.95 7.78
CA VAL A 143 14.64 20.89 6.59
C VAL A 143 13.64 19.74 6.81
N GLN A 144 12.35 20.07 6.88
CA GLN A 144 11.32 19.05 7.02
C GLN A 144 11.39 18.14 5.82
N THR A 145 11.56 16.84 6.06
CA THR A 145 11.51 15.86 4.98
C THR A 145 10.13 15.95 4.33
N PRO A 146 10.06 16.14 3.01
CA PRO A 146 8.77 16.32 2.33
C PRO A 146 7.88 15.11 2.56
N VAL A 147 6.61 15.38 2.83
CA VAL A 147 5.57 14.36 2.86
C VAL A 147 5.29 13.94 1.44
N ILE A 148 5.23 12.64 1.19
CA ILE A 148 5.01 12.08 -0.14
C ILE A 148 3.66 11.38 -0.16
N GLU A 149 2.88 11.65 -1.20
CA GLU A 149 1.62 10.94 -1.42
C GLU A 149 1.82 9.82 -2.44
N TYR A 150 1.16 8.69 -2.19
CA TYR A 150 1.14 7.55 -3.09
C TYR A 150 -0.29 7.14 -3.39
N THR A 151 -0.55 6.79 -4.65
CA THR A 151 -1.81 6.21 -5.08
C THR A 151 -1.61 4.72 -5.33
N PHE A 152 -2.32 3.90 -4.58
CA PHE A 152 -2.41 2.45 -4.74
C PHE A 152 -3.60 2.14 -5.64
N SER A 153 -3.37 1.51 -6.77
CA SER A 153 -4.44 0.95 -7.60
C SER A 153 -4.65 -0.50 -7.21
N LEU A 154 -5.89 -0.86 -6.89
CA LEU A 154 -6.24 -2.21 -6.47
C LEU A 154 -7.34 -2.77 -7.38
N SER A 155 -7.28 -4.07 -7.62
CA SER A 155 -8.38 -4.81 -8.24
C SER A 155 -8.74 -6.05 -7.42
N LYS A 156 -10.02 -6.41 -7.51
CA LYS A 156 -10.51 -7.68 -6.97
C LYS A 156 -10.16 -8.77 -7.95
N GLN A 157 -9.36 -9.71 -7.51
CA GLN A 157 -8.86 -10.74 -8.41
C GLN A 157 -9.95 -11.73 -8.78
N PRO A 158 -10.12 -12.06 -10.07
CA PRO A 158 -11.00 -13.15 -10.47
C PRO A 158 -10.50 -14.48 -9.87
N VAL A 159 -11.29 -15.53 -10.02
CA VAL A 159 -10.88 -16.88 -9.61
C VAL A 159 -9.70 -17.31 -10.47
N VAL A 160 -8.49 -17.04 -10.02
CA VAL A 160 -7.26 -17.51 -10.64
C VAL A 160 -6.60 -18.45 -9.65
N THR A 161 -6.38 -19.69 -10.08
CA THR A 161 -5.47 -20.58 -9.39
C THR A 161 -4.06 -20.07 -9.67
N ASP A 162 -3.55 -19.21 -8.81
CA ASP A 162 -2.19 -18.75 -8.93
C ASP A 162 -1.24 -19.88 -8.52
N ALA A 163 -0.56 -20.42 -9.50
CA ALA A 163 0.54 -21.36 -9.31
C ALA A 163 1.88 -20.65 -9.09
N GLY A 164 1.85 -19.38 -8.70
CA GLY A 164 3.08 -18.65 -8.38
C GLY A 164 3.80 -19.23 -7.17
N ASP A 165 5.08 -18.88 -7.02
CA ASP A 165 6.03 -19.36 -6.01
C ASP A 165 5.54 -19.33 -4.54
N GLU A 166 4.39 -18.74 -4.28
CA GLU A 166 3.80 -18.58 -2.95
C GLU A 166 2.55 -19.45 -2.70
N GLY A 167 2.11 -20.22 -3.68
CA GLY A 167 1.21 -21.38 -3.53
C GLY A 167 -0.18 -21.14 -2.96
N TYR A 168 -0.77 -19.93 -3.06
CA TYR A 168 -2.14 -19.72 -2.66
C TYR A 168 -2.96 -18.94 -3.70
N ALA A 169 -4.21 -19.32 -3.83
CA ALA A 169 -5.16 -18.67 -4.68
C ALA A 169 -5.53 -17.29 -4.09
N VAL A 170 -5.50 -16.24 -4.91
CA VAL A 170 -5.97 -14.89 -4.58
C VAL A 170 -7.37 -14.61 -5.08
N SER A 171 -8.12 -15.68 -5.34
CA SER A 171 -9.50 -15.64 -5.86
C SER A 171 -10.41 -14.78 -4.98
N GLY A 172 -11.07 -13.80 -5.58
CA GLY A 172 -11.98 -12.89 -4.88
C GLY A 172 -11.30 -11.93 -3.90
N CYS A 173 -9.97 -11.93 -3.82
CA CYS A 173 -9.21 -11.07 -2.94
C CYS A 173 -8.91 -9.72 -3.61
N TRP A 174 -8.88 -8.67 -2.80
CA TRP A 174 -8.27 -7.41 -3.21
C TRP A 174 -6.75 -7.56 -3.27
N CYS A 175 -6.14 -7.08 -4.36
CA CYS A 175 -4.69 -7.05 -4.54
C CYS A 175 -4.26 -5.73 -5.16
N THR A 176 -3.02 -5.34 -4.89
CA THR A 176 -2.42 -4.11 -5.42
C THR A 176 -1.84 -4.35 -6.81
N ASP A 177 -2.36 -3.64 -7.81
CA ASP A 177 -1.89 -3.70 -9.19
C ASP A 177 -0.70 -2.78 -9.44
N SER A 178 -0.74 -1.59 -8.85
CA SER A 178 0.35 -0.62 -8.98
C SER A 178 0.37 0.37 -7.82
N VAL A 179 1.51 1.00 -7.62
CA VAL A 179 1.69 2.14 -6.71
C VAL A 179 2.41 3.23 -7.47
N VAL A 180 1.89 4.45 -7.40
CA VAL A 180 2.46 5.62 -8.07
C VAL A 180 2.66 6.74 -7.05
N ALA A 181 3.84 7.36 -7.05
CA ALA A 181 4.09 8.60 -6.32
C ALA A 181 3.40 9.77 -7.01
N SER A 182 2.82 10.69 -6.23
CA SER A 182 2.04 11.84 -6.69
C SER A 182 2.72 13.14 -6.33
#